data_cbb3a196dad800d1f5fc7deb55f88312
#
_entry.id   cbb3a196dad800d1f5fc7deb55f88312
#
_cell.length_a   1.000
_cell.length_b   1.000
_cell.length_c   1.000
_cell.angle_alpha   90.00
_cell.angle_beta   90.00
_cell.angle_gamma   90.00
#
_symmetry.space_group_name_H-M   'P 1'
#
loop_
_entity.id
_entity.type
_entity.pdbx_description
1 polymer ?
#
loop_
_entity_poly.entity_id
_entity_poly.type
_entity_poly.pdbx_seq_one_letter_code
_entity_poly.pdbx_strand_id
1 'polypeptide(L)'
;MSLLSVTFHTTESISKEWTQYMETNLHQMIENLIDAEKYILSEVESEMISEGKNTNLLLIFENEEKRQDFVEIELTNILERILKEFGQNVMIFKTYLNPKKSRF
;
A
#
# COMPACT_ATOMS: atom_id res chain seq x y z
N MET A 1 16.28 -3.98 9.26
CA MET A 1 14.87 -3.63 8.98
C MET A 1 14.79 -2.73 7.77
N SER A 2 13.96 -3.09 6.83
CA SER A 2 13.72 -2.32 5.61
C SER A 2 12.22 -2.08 5.47
N LEU A 3 11.84 -0.88 5.06
CA LEU A 3 10.43 -0.51 4.96
C LEU A 3 10.06 -0.12 3.53
N LEU A 4 8.79 -0.31 3.21
CA LEU A 4 8.20 0.14 1.95
C LEU A 4 6.89 0.84 2.27
N SER A 5 6.74 2.06 1.77
CA SER A 5 5.50 2.81 1.88
C SER A 5 4.82 2.83 0.52
N VAL A 6 3.60 2.30 0.45
CA VAL A 6 2.79 2.31 -0.77
C VAL A 6 1.58 3.19 -0.51
N THR A 7 1.44 4.26 -1.30
CA THR A 7 0.33 5.18 -1.17
C THR A 7 -0.60 5.05 -2.38
N PHE A 8 -1.87 4.87 -2.10
CA PHE A 8 -2.92 4.80 -3.12
C PHE A 8 -3.74 6.08 -3.05
N HIS A 9 -3.66 6.89 -4.10
CA HIS A 9 -4.51 8.08 -4.22
C HIS A 9 -5.69 7.76 -5.12
N THR A 10 -6.89 7.88 -4.57
CA THR A 10 -8.13 7.55 -5.29
C THR A 10 -8.98 8.78 -5.53
N THR A 11 -9.67 8.80 -6.67
CA THR A 11 -10.60 9.89 -6.98
C THR A 11 -11.87 9.77 -6.13
N GLU A 12 -12.58 10.89 -5.97
CA GLU A 12 -13.85 10.90 -5.22
C GLU A 12 -14.89 9.96 -5.84
N SER A 13 -14.87 9.82 -7.16
CA SER A 13 -15.86 9.02 -7.88
C SER A 13 -15.89 7.54 -7.48
N ILE A 14 -14.76 7.02 -6.99
CA ILE A 14 -14.67 5.61 -6.58
C ILE A 14 -14.53 5.45 -5.07
N SER A 15 -14.78 6.49 -4.30
CA SER A 15 -14.54 6.48 -2.86
C SER A 15 -15.24 5.31 -2.13
N LYS A 16 -16.49 5.04 -2.47
CA LYS A 16 -17.27 3.97 -1.86
C LYS A 16 -16.71 2.58 -2.27
N GLU A 17 -16.48 2.39 -3.55
CA GLU A 17 -15.97 1.15 -4.11
C GLU A 17 -14.57 0.85 -3.60
N TRP A 18 -13.74 1.87 -3.46
CA TRP A 18 -12.40 1.72 -2.92
C TRP A 18 -12.40 1.31 -1.45
N THR A 19 -13.27 1.93 -0.64
CA THR A 19 -13.41 1.57 0.78
C THR A 19 -13.81 0.10 0.93
N GLN A 20 -14.75 -0.35 0.12
CA GLN A 20 -15.20 -1.73 0.12
C GLN A 20 -14.09 -2.67 -0.32
N TYR A 21 -13.37 -2.31 -1.36
CA TYR A 21 -12.24 -3.11 -1.89
C TYR A 21 -11.14 -3.27 -0.83
N MET A 22 -10.80 -2.20 -0.12
CA MET A 22 -9.81 -2.26 0.95
C MET A 22 -10.21 -3.22 2.07
N GLU A 23 -11.46 -3.15 2.49
CA GLU A 23 -11.96 -3.96 3.59
C GLU A 23 -12.10 -5.44 3.24
N THR A 24 -12.20 -5.76 1.96
CA THR A 24 -12.38 -7.14 1.49
C THR A 24 -11.15 -7.65 0.76
N ASN A 25 -10.99 -7.26 -0.51
CA ASN A 25 -9.97 -7.82 -1.40
C ASN A 25 -8.54 -7.47 -0.97
N LEU A 26 -8.29 -6.20 -0.72
CA LEU A 26 -6.94 -5.77 -0.34
C LEU A 26 -6.55 -6.34 1.02
N HIS A 27 -7.47 -6.33 1.98
CA HIS A 27 -7.23 -6.91 3.30
C HIS A 27 -6.82 -8.38 3.21
N GLN A 28 -7.53 -9.17 2.41
CA GLN A 28 -7.20 -10.59 2.20
C GLN A 28 -5.83 -10.77 1.56
N MET A 29 -5.50 -9.94 0.57
CA MET A 29 -4.18 -10.00 -0.08
C MET A 29 -3.06 -9.70 0.90
N ILE A 30 -3.25 -8.68 1.75
CA ILE A 30 -2.26 -8.28 2.75
C ILE A 30 -2.07 -9.35 3.82
N GLU A 31 -3.15 -9.96 4.30
CA GLU A 31 -3.09 -11.03 5.30
C GLU A 31 -2.29 -12.24 4.84
N ASN A 32 -2.19 -12.45 3.53
CA ASN A 32 -1.51 -13.60 2.95
C ASN A 32 -0.09 -13.29 2.47
N LEU A 33 0.46 -12.11 2.80
CA LEU A 33 1.83 -11.76 2.42
C LEU A 33 2.85 -12.65 3.13
N ILE A 34 3.85 -13.09 2.37
CA ILE A 34 4.88 -14.01 2.86
C ILE A 34 6.14 -13.26 3.29
N ASP A 35 6.59 -12.29 2.49
CA ASP A 35 7.87 -11.60 2.70
C ASP A 35 7.81 -10.50 3.76
N ALA A 36 6.66 -9.89 3.96
CA ALA A 36 6.52 -8.81 4.94
C ALA A 36 6.32 -9.37 6.35
N GLU A 37 7.11 -8.88 7.31
CA GLU A 37 6.97 -9.24 8.72
C GLU A 37 5.73 -8.63 9.34
N LYS A 38 5.54 -7.35 9.05
CA LYS A 38 4.44 -6.55 9.63
C LYS A 38 3.95 -5.57 8.60
N TYR A 39 2.71 -5.11 8.78
CA TYR A 39 2.16 -4.04 7.96
C TYR A 39 1.28 -3.12 8.80
N ILE A 40 1.12 -1.89 8.29
CA ILE A 40 0.15 -0.94 8.84
C ILE A 40 -0.60 -0.36 7.65
N LEU A 41 -1.91 -0.54 7.63
CA LEU A 41 -2.78 0.05 6.61
C LEU A 41 -3.48 1.25 7.24
N SER A 42 -3.29 2.43 6.65
CA SER A 42 -3.78 3.68 7.22
C SER A 42 -4.55 4.53 6.22
N GLU A 43 -5.57 5.20 6.70
CA GLU A 43 -6.20 6.29 5.97
C GLU A 43 -5.39 7.55 6.29
N VAL A 44 -5.02 8.30 5.25
CA VAL A 44 -4.19 9.50 5.44
C VAL A 44 -5.07 10.72 5.63
N GLU A 45 -4.89 11.41 6.75
CA GLU A 45 -5.53 12.71 7.00
C GLU A 45 -4.52 13.80 6.67
N SER A 46 -4.90 14.71 5.79
CA SER A 46 -4.04 15.83 5.42
C SER A 46 -4.87 17.00 4.90
N GLU A 47 -4.58 18.19 5.40
CA GLU A 47 -5.19 19.43 4.91
C GLU A 47 -4.76 19.75 3.49
N MET A 48 -3.69 19.13 3.02
CA MET A 48 -3.17 19.31 1.67
C MET A 48 -3.94 18.53 0.61
N ILE A 49 -4.77 17.58 1.04
CA ILE A 49 -5.59 16.78 0.12
C ILE A 49 -6.91 17.49 -0.09
N SER A 50 -7.08 18.10 -1.26
CA SER A 50 -8.28 18.84 -1.60
C SER A 50 -9.36 17.97 -2.26
N GLU A 51 -8.98 16.83 -2.85
CA GLU A 51 -9.90 15.95 -3.55
C GLU A 51 -9.40 14.51 -3.47
N GLY A 52 -10.34 13.58 -3.32
CA GLY A 52 -10.02 12.17 -3.26
C GLY A 52 -9.58 11.72 -1.87
N LYS A 53 -9.04 10.52 -1.82
CA LYS A 53 -8.54 9.90 -0.59
C LYS A 53 -7.16 9.34 -0.80
N ASN A 54 -6.34 9.40 0.24
CA ASN A 54 -5.06 8.71 0.28
C ASN A 54 -5.12 7.59 1.29
N THR A 55 -4.67 6.42 0.87
CA THR A 55 -4.52 5.24 1.72
C THR A 55 -3.06 4.84 1.69
N ASN A 56 -2.48 4.59 2.84
CA ASN A 56 -1.07 4.19 2.94
C ASN A 56 -0.95 2.78 3.48
N LEU A 57 -0.14 1.99 2.80
CA LEU A 57 0.26 0.66 3.27
C LEU A 57 1.75 0.72 3.59
N LEU A 58 2.07 0.65 4.87
CA LEU A 58 3.45 0.61 5.34
C LEU A 58 3.81 -0.84 5.62
N LEU A 59 4.86 -1.31 4.99
CA LEU A 59 5.31 -2.70 5.09
C LEU A 59 6.70 -2.75 5.72
N ILE A 60 6.89 -3.69 6.62
CA ILE A 60 8.16 -3.87 7.34
C ILE A 60 8.73 -5.22 6.99
N PHE A 61 10.00 -5.23 6.55
CA PHE A 61 10.73 -6.41 6.11
C PHE A 61 11.95 -6.63 6.99
N GLU A 62 12.35 -7.87 7.12
CA GLU A 62 13.55 -8.24 7.85
C GLU A 62 14.80 -7.59 7.25
N ASN A 63 14.89 -7.58 5.92
CA ASN A 63 16.02 -7.05 5.19
C ASN A 63 15.64 -6.57 3.80
N GLU A 64 16.61 -5.99 3.07
CA GLU A 64 16.40 -5.45 1.73
C GLU A 64 16.06 -6.53 0.71
N GLU A 65 16.62 -7.73 0.86
CA GLU A 65 16.36 -8.83 -0.06
C GLU A 65 14.89 -9.23 -0.04
N LYS A 66 14.31 -9.36 1.15
CA LYS A 66 12.90 -9.68 1.30
C LYS A 66 12.00 -8.57 0.75
N ARG A 67 12.39 -7.32 0.97
CA ARG A 67 11.67 -6.18 0.40
C ARG A 67 11.69 -6.23 -1.13
N GLN A 68 12.85 -6.52 -1.71
CA GLN A 68 13.00 -6.61 -3.16
C GLN A 68 12.16 -7.75 -3.75
N ASP A 69 12.17 -8.91 -3.13
CA ASP A 69 11.35 -10.04 -3.55
C ASP A 69 9.86 -9.70 -3.52
N PHE A 70 9.43 -9.01 -2.47
CA PHE A 70 8.06 -8.55 -2.35
C PHE A 70 7.68 -7.61 -3.51
N VAL A 71 8.52 -6.63 -3.78
CA VAL A 71 8.26 -5.63 -4.84
C VAL A 71 8.15 -6.30 -6.21
N GLU A 72 9.03 -7.25 -6.49
CA GLU A 72 9.07 -7.92 -7.79
C GLU A 72 7.90 -8.88 -8.03
N ILE A 73 7.41 -9.52 -6.98
CA ILE A 73 6.40 -10.58 -7.12
C ILE A 73 5.06 -10.18 -6.51
N GLU A 74 4.98 -10.06 -5.19
CA GLU A 74 3.70 -9.84 -4.51
C GLU A 74 3.10 -8.46 -4.80
N LEU A 75 3.91 -7.41 -4.72
CA LEU A 75 3.42 -6.06 -4.99
C LEU A 75 2.96 -5.92 -6.44
N THR A 76 3.73 -6.45 -7.37
CA THR A 76 3.36 -6.43 -8.79
C THR A 76 1.98 -7.04 -9.00
N ASN A 77 1.70 -8.18 -8.40
CA ASN A 77 0.40 -8.83 -8.49
C ASN A 77 -0.72 -7.99 -7.87
N ILE A 78 -0.47 -7.41 -6.71
CA ILE A 78 -1.44 -6.54 -6.03
C ILE A 78 -1.78 -5.33 -6.90
N LEU A 79 -0.75 -4.67 -7.44
CA LEU A 79 -0.94 -3.47 -8.27
C LEU A 79 -1.68 -3.79 -9.56
N GLU A 80 -1.37 -4.91 -10.20
CA GLU A 80 -2.08 -5.33 -11.41
C GLU A 80 -3.57 -5.53 -11.15
N ARG A 81 -3.93 -6.15 -10.03
CA ARG A 81 -5.33 -6.36 -9.65
C ARG A 81 -6.05 -5.05 -9.40
N ILE A 82 -5.40 -4.12 -8.68
CA ILE A 82 -5.98 -2.81 -8.38
C ILE A 82 -6.19 -2.01 -9.66
N LEU A 83 -5.19 -1.97 -10.53
CA LEU A 83 -5.29 -1.23 -11.79
C LEU A 83 -6.34 -1.81 -12.74
N LYS A 84 -6.50 -3.13 -12.73
CA LYS A 84 -7.54 -3.79 -13.52
C LYS A 84 -8.94 -3.41 -13.04
N GLU A 85 -9.12 -3.28 -11.72
CA GLU A 85 -10.42 -2.95 -11.12
C GLU A 85 -10.76 -1.47 -11.27
N PHE A 86 -9.81 -0.58 -11.03
CA PHE A 86 -10.06 0.87 -10.91
C PHE A 86 -9.43 1.71 -12.01
N GLY A 87 -8.44 1.20 -12.71
CA GLY A 87 -7.78 1.91 -13.81
C GLY A 87 -7.20 3.25 -13.38
N GLN A 88 -7.55 4.31 -14.10
CA GLN A 88 -7.02 5.66 -13.88
C GLN A 88 -7.54 6.34 -12.61
N ASN A 89 -8.50 5.74 -11.93
CA ASN A 89 -9.06 6.31 -10.71
C ASN A 89 -8.18 6.08 -9.48
N VAL A 90 -7.09 5.32 -9.63
CA VAL A 90 -6.12 5.07 -8.56
C VAL A 90 -4.73 5.42 -9.07
N MET A 91 -4.05 6.30 -8.35
CA MET A 91 -2.64 6.58 -8.57
C MET A 91 -1.84 5.93 -7.44
N ILE A 92 -0.76 5.26 -7.78
CA ILE A 92 0.01 4.46 -6.82
C ILE A 92 1.44 4.98 -6.74
N PHE A 93 1.89 5.28 -5.52
CA PHE A 93 3.23 5.77 -5.24
C PHE A 93 3.91 4.82 -4.27
N LYS A 94 5.13 4.42 -4.57
CA LYS A 94 5.92 3.59 -3.64
C LYS A 94 7.20 4.32 -3.25
N THR A 95 7.54 4.24 -1.98
CA THR A 95 8.71 4.89 -1.40
C THR A 95 9.47 3.88 -0.54
N TYR A 96 10.76 3.74 -0.80
CA TYR A 96 11.64 2.87 -0.02
C TYR A 96 12.16 3.66 1.17
N LEU A 97 11.98 3.11 2.37
CA LEU A 97 12.43 3.75 3.60
C LEU A 97 13.48 2.88 4.28
N ASN A 98 14.63 3.49 4.56
CA ASN A 98 15.73 2.81 5.22
C ASN A 98 15.94 3.46 6.60
N PRO A 99 15.46 2.82 7.67
CA PRO A 99 15.53 3.41 9.00
C PRO A 99 16.95 3.73 9.43
N LYS A 100 17.15 4.91 10.00
CA LYS A 100 18.43 5.33 10.59
C LYS A 100 18.40 5.17 12.09
N LYS A 101 17.25 5.45 12.71
CA LYS A 101 17.02 5.29 14.14
C LYS A 101 15.58 4.90 14.37
N SER A 102 15.34 4.11 15.40
CA SER A 102 14.00 3.71 15.79
C SER A 102 13.93 3.49 17.29
N ARG A 103 12.75 3.63 17.83
CA ARG A 103 12.43 3.31 19.21
C ARG A 103 11.14 2.50 19.20
N PHE A 104 11.26 1.25 19.58
CA PHE A 104 10.11 0.35 19.67
C PHE A 104 9.95 -0.15 21.10
#